data_a86cda4ee8f7fe31a1f7f67cbab27684
#
_entry.id   a86cda4ee8f7fe31a1f7f67cbab27684
#
_cell.length_a   1.000
_cell.length_b   1.000
_cell.length_c   1.000
_cell.angle_alpha   90.00
_cell.angle_beta   90.00
_cell.angle_gamma   90.00
#
_symmetry.space_group_name_H-M   'P 1'
#
loop_
_entity.id
_entity.type
_entity.pdbx_description
1 polymer ?
#
loop_
_entity_poly.entity_id
_entity_poly.type
_entity_poly.pdbx_seq_one_letter_code
_entity_poly.pdbx_strand_id
1 'polypeptide(L)'
;MELLQLRYFLAAAHYQHITKAAESLHIAQPAVSQAIHRLEEELGLPLFERESRGIRLNSSGKLLQERLLPLIAAFDAIPEELREAASQKSPVLHLNLLAASSLITDSIIAYRSMKPDIRFKLYQKTDNRTADYCISAVRWETVLKPCESLLLTEDF
;
A
#
# COMPACT_ATOMS: atom_id res chain seq x y z
N MET A 1 -18.60 7.71 -9.51
CA MET A 1 -17.54 7.56 -8.48
C MET A 1 -16.20 7.93 -9.10
N GLU A 2 -15.58 8.99 -8.63
CA GLU A 2 -14.33 9.54 -9.17
C GLU A 2 -13.17 9.31 -8.19
N LEU A 3 -11.95 9.14 -8.70
CA LEU A 3 -10.76 8.92 -7.88
C LEU A 3 -10.54 10.05 -6.86
N LEU A 4 -10.86 11.29 -7.25
CA LEU A 4 -10.73 12.46 -6.37
C LEU A 4 -11.69 12.40 -5.18
N GLN A 5 -12.94 11.98 -5.41
CA GLN A 5 -13.93 11.77 -4.34
C GLN A 5 -13.44 10.70 -3.35
N LEU A 6 -12.84 9.60 -3.86
CA LEU A 6 -12.30 8.53 -3.03
C LEU A 6 -11.10 9.01 -2.18
N ARG A 7 -10.23 9.85 -2.72
CA ARG A 7 -9.13 10.45 -1.96
C ARG A 7 -9.63 11.38 -0.87
N TYR A 8 -10.65 12.19 -1.16
CA TYR A 8 -11.26 13.08 -0.16
C TYR A 8 -11.97 12.30 0.95
N PHE A 9 -12.66 11.22 0.57
CA PHE A 9 -13.24 10.28 1.53
C PHE A 9 -12.17 9.69 2.46
N LEU A 10 -11.05 9.18 1.92
CA LEU A 10 -9.97 8.61 2.72
C LEU A 10 -9.32 9.64 3.65
N ALA A 11 -9.13 10.88 3.20
CA ALA A 11 -8.64 11.95 4.05
C ALA A 11 -9.62 12.28 5.18
N ALA A 12 -10.91 12.39 4.88
CA ALA A 12 -11.94 12.63 5.90
C ALA A 12 -12.05 11.48 6.91
N ALA A 13 -11.88 10.25 6.45
CA ALA A 13 -11.86 9.04 7.29
C ALA A 13 -10.63 9.02 8.23
N HIS A 14 -9.48 9.45 7.74
CA HIS A 14 -8.24 9.51 8.53
C HIS A 14 -8.32 10.57 9.64
N TYR A 15 -8.73 11.78 9.30
CA TYR A 15 -8.78 12.90 10.26
C TYR A 15 -10.04 12.91 11.14
N GLN A 16 -11.07 12.14 10.77
CA GLN A 16 -12.40 12.16 11.39
C GLN A 16 -12.98 13.58 11.54
N HIS A 17 -12.56 14.48 10.65
CA HIS A 17 -12.91 15.90 10.66
C HIS A 17 -12.74 16.50 9.28
N ILE A 18 -13.83 16.98 8.68
CA ILE A 18 -13.82 17.49 7.30
C ILE A 18 -12.88 18.69 7.11
N THR A 19 -12.86 19.62 8.08
CA THR A 19 -11.98 20.80 8.00
C THR A 19 -10.50 20.40 8.03
N LYS A 20 -10.10 19.52 8.94
CA LYS A 20 -8.72 19.04 9.00
C LYS A 20 -8.31 18.25 7.76
N ALA A 21 -9.22 17.47 7.19
CA ALA A 21 -8.99 16.80 5.91
C ALA A 21 -8.78 17.80 4.78
N ALA A 22 -9.59 18.85 4.70
CA ALA A 22 -9.47 19.91 3.71
C ALA A 22 -8.14 20.68 3.85
N GLU A 23 -7.75 21.02 5.08
CA GLU A 23 -6.45 21.65 5.38
C GLU A 23 -5.27 20.77 4.94
N SER A 24 -5.30 19.49 5.22
CA SER A 24 -4.24 18.56 4.83
C SER A 24 -4.12 18.39 3.31
N LEU A 25 -5.22 18.58 2.59
CA LEU A 25 -5.27 18.53 1.13
C LEU A 25 -5.06 19.90 0.47
N HIS A 26 -4.90 20.97 1.26
CA HIS A 26 -4.78 22.36 0.78
C HIS A 26 -5.94 22.82 -0.09
N ILE A 27 -7.18 22.44 0.27
CA ILE A 27 -8.41 22.77 -0.45
C ILE A 27 -9.47 23.36 0.49
N ALA A 28 -10.51 23.96 -0.09
CA ALA A 28 -11.62 24.48 0.68
C ALA A 28 -12.50 23.37 1.28
N GLN A 29 -12.88 23.50 2.54
CA GLN A 29 -13.75 22.55 3.24
C GLN A 29 -15.05 22.20 2.47
N PRO A 30 -15.76 23.14 1.83
CA PRO A 30 -16.95 22.80 1.03
C PRO A 30 -16.69 21.80 -0.10
N ALA A 31 -15.49 21.83 -0.70
CA ALA A 31 -15.13 20.89 -1.77
C ALA A 31 -15.06 19.45 -1.27
N VAL A 32 -14.45 19.23 -0.10
CA VAL A 32 -14.42 17.90 0.54
C VAL A 32 -15.83 17.45 0.91
N SER A 33 -16.61 18.33 1.53
CA SER A 33 -17.98 18.02 1.96
C SER A 33 -18.87 17.65 0.79
N GLN A 34 -18.82 18.41 -0.32
CA GLN A 34 -19.62 18.11 -1.53
C GLN A 34 -19.16 16.81 -2.20
N ALA A 35 -17.86 16.55 -2.26
CA ALA A 35 -17.35 15.33 -2.87
C ALA A 35 -17.79 14.08 -2.10
N ILE A 36 -17.77 14.13 -0.76
CA ILE A 36 -18.26 13.05 0.10
C ILE A 36 -19.76 12.87 -0.12
N HIS A 37 -20.54 13.96 -0.12
CA HIS A 37 -21.97 13.88 -0.33
C HIS A 37 -22.33 13.24 -1.68
N ARG A 38 -21.67 13.64 -2.77
CA ARG A 38 -21.85 13.02 -4.08
C ARG A 38 -21.48 11.54 -4.10
N LEU A 39 -20.42 11.16 -3.39
CA LEU A 39 -20.03 9.76 -3.26
C LEU A 39 -21.10 8.94 -2.53
N GLU A 40 -21.67 9.47 -1.45
CA GLU A 40 -22.75 8.84 -0.70
C GLU A 40 -24.03 8.73 -1.53
N GLU A 41 -24.38 9.77 -2.31
CA GLU A 41 -25.49 9.74 -3.26
C GLU A 41 -25.32 8.67 -4.34
N GLU A 42 -24.14 8.58 -4.96
CA GLU A 42 -23.85 7.57 -5.97
C GLU A 42 -23.91 6.14 -5.42
N LEU A 43 -23.49 5.94 -4.18
CA LEU A 43 -23.52 4.63 -3.51
C LEU A 43 -24.92 4.31 -2.94
N GLY A 44 -25.78 5.31 -2.80
CA GLY A 44 -27.11 5.18 -2.22
C GLY A 44 -27.11 4.92 -0.72
N LEU A 45 -25.99 5.18 0.00
CA LEU A 45 -25.88 4.95 1.43
C LEU A 45 -24.87 5.91 2.08
N PRO A 46 -25.11 6.30 3.36
CA PRO A 46 -24.16 7.12 4.09
C PRO A 46 -22.88 6.33 4.44
N LEU A 47 -21.74 7.03 4.48
CA LEU A 47 -20.45 6.49 4.86
C LEU A 47 -19.99 7.00 6.24
N PHE A 48 -20.51 8.16 6.63
CA PHE A 48 -20.16 8.81 7.89
C PHE A 48 -21.40 9.01 8.78
N GLU A 49 -21.16 8.95 10.07
CA GLU A 49 -22.04 9.42 11.14
C GLU A 49 -21.54 10.76 11.68
N ARG A 50 -22.46 11.68 11.96
CA ARG A 50 -22.12 12.96 12.62
C ARG A 50 -21.93 12.75 14.10
N GLU A 51 -20.85 13.28 14.63
CA GLU A 51 -20.60 13.34 16.06
C GLU A 51 -20.52 14.80 16.53
N SER A 52 -20.58 15.02 17.86
CA SER A 52 -20.53 16.36 18.47
C SER A 52 -19.25 17.14 18.11
N ARG A 53 -18.17 16.47 17.77
CA ARG A 53 -16.86 17.07 17.46
C ARG A 53 -16.24 16.59 16.13
N GLY A 54 -17.08 16.20 15.18
CA GLY A 54 -16.56 15.75 13.90
C GLY A 54 -17.46 14.74 13.19
N ILE A 55 -16.83 13.82 12.50
CA ILE A 55 -17.46 12.73 11.78
C ILE A 55 -16.77 11.41 12.11
N ARG A 56 -17.49 10.31 12.07
CA ARG A 56 -16.95 8.96 12.22
C ARG A 56 -17.45 8.06 11.10
N LEU A 57 -16.61 7.14 10.65
CA LEU A 57 -17.05 6.12 9.70
C LEU A 57 -18.08 5.19 10.34
N ASN A 58 -19.20 4.99 9.63
CA ASN A 58 -20.12 3.90 9.93
C ASN A 58 -19.60 2.55 9.37
N SER A 59 -20.36 1.48 9.47
CA SER A 59 -19.99 0.14 8.99
C SER A 59 -19.67 0.12 7.49
N SER A 60 -20.46 0.82 6.67
CA SER A 60 -20.27 0.92 5.22
C SER A 60 -19.01 1.72 4.88
N GLY A 61 -18.77 2.83 5.59
CA GLY A 61 -17.56 3.64 5.43
C GLY A 61 -16.29 2.88 5.79
N LYS A 62 -16.31 2.08 6.87
CA LYS A 62 -15.17 1.22 7.25
C LYS A 62 -14.87 0.17 6.18
N LEU A 63 -15.90 -0.49 5.67
CA LEU A 63 -15.74 -1.46 4.60
C LEU A 63 -15.17 -0.81 3.35
N LEU A 64 -15.69 0.36 2.96
CA LEU A 64 -15.17 1.10 1.81
C LEU A 64 -13.70 1.50 2.02
N GLN A 65 -13.33 2.02 3.18
CA GLN A 65 -11.96 2.38 3.52
C GLN A 65 -11.01 1.16 3.40
N GLU A 66 -11.38 0.04 3.98
CA GLU A 66 -10.59 -1.20 3.93
C GLU A 66 -10.33 -1.66 2.49
N ARG A 67 -11.35 -1.57 1.63
CA ARG A 67 -11.22 -1.96 0.22
C ARG A 67 -10.45 -0.95 -0.62
N LEU A 68 -10.58 0.34 -0.33
CA LEU A 68 -9.95 1.41 -1.09
C LEU A 68 -8.46 1.58 -0.80
N LEU A 69 -8.03 1.41 0.45
CA LEU A 69 -6.62 1.64 0.82
C LEU A 69 -5.63 0.87 -0.06
N PRO A 70 -5.78 -0.45 -0.28
CA PRO A 70 -4.86 -1.18 -1.16
C PRO A 70 -4.97 -0.77 -2.63
N LEU A 71 -6.16 -0.39 -3.10
CA LEU A 71 -6.37 0.03 -4.48
C LEU A 71 -5.71 1.38 -4.78
N ILE A 72 -5.86 2.35 -3.87
CA ILE A 72 -5.21 3.66 -4.01
C ILE A 72 -3.69 3.51 -3.92
N ALA A 73 -3.18 2.69 -2.99
CA ALA A 73 -1.75 2.43 -2.90
C ALA A 73 -1.18 1.80 -4.18
N ALA A 74 -1.91 0.84 -4.77
CA ALA A 74 -1.52 0.24 -6.04
C ALA A 74 -1.56 1.25 -7.19
N PHE A 75 -2.59 2.10 -7.24
CA PHE A 75 -2.69 3.17 -8.23
C PHE A 75 -1.53 4.17 -8.13
N ASP A 76 -1.17 4.56 -6.91
CA ASP A 76 -0.07 5.50 -6.66
C ASP A 76 1.31 4.90 -6.97
N ALA A 77 1.45 3.58 -7.01
CA ALA A 77 2.68 2.89 -7.40
C ALA A 77 2.92 2.89 -8.92
N ILE A 78 1.87 2.98 -9.74
CA ILE A 78 1.95 2.87 -11.21
C ILE A 78 3.01 3.79 -11.84
N PRO A 79 3.11 5.10 -11.50
CA PRO A 79 4.10 5.96 -12.13
C PRO A 79 5.55 5.50 -11.89
N GLU A 80 5.84 4.95 -10.73
CA GLU A 80 7.16 4.43 -10.42
C GLU A 80 7.43 3.12 -11.14
N GLU A 81 6.48 2.21 -11.18
CA GLU A 81 6.55 0.96 -11.94
C GLU A 81 6.80 1.23 -13.43
N LEU A 82 6.13 2.23 -14.00
CA LEU A 82 6.34 2.64 -15.40
C LEU A 82 7.73 3.23 -15.63
N ARG A 83 8.24 4.05 -14.69
CA ARG A 83 9.61 4.59 -14.78
C ARG A 83 10.64 3.48 -14.71
N GLU A 84 10.42 2.49 -13.86
CA GLU A 84 11.29 1.32 -13.73
C GLU A 84 11.28 0.47 -15.01
N ALA A 85 10.10 0.18 -15.55
CA ALA A 85 9.95 -0.53 -16.81
C ALA A 85 10.57 0.22 -18.00
N ALA A 86 10.45 1.55 -18.04
CA ALA A 86 11.04 2.37 -19.09
C ALA A 86 12.56 2.51 -18.95
N SER A 87 13.09 2.41 -17.75
CA SER A 87 14.54 2.45 -17.49
C SER A 87 15.17 1.08 -17.79
N GLN A 88 15.33 0.73 -19.05
CA GLN A 88 15.89 -0.54 -19.56
C GLN A 88 17.30 -0.90 -19.08
N LYS A 89 17.83 -0.26 -18.04
CA LYS A 89 19.26 -0.34 -17.72
C LYS A 89 19.63 -1.29 -16.59
N SER A 90 18.71 -1.81 -15.78
CA SER A 90 19.10 -2.79 -14.75
C SER A 90 17.87 -3.53 -14.22
N PRO A 91 17.90 -4.85 -14.14
CA PRO A 91 16.83 -5.61 -13.49
C PRO A 91 16.69 -5.18 -12.03
N VAL A 92 15.46 -4.94 -11.59
CA VAL A 92 15.14 -4.63 -10.20
C VAL A 92 14.55 -5.88 -9.57
N LEU A 93 15.20 -6.39 -8.53
CA LEU A 93 14.70 -7.51 -7.74
C LEU A 93 13.92 -6.99 -6.53
N HIS A 94 12.65 -7.37 -6.45
CA HIS A 94 11.75 -6.99 -5.38
C HIS A 94 11.75 -8.09 -4.30
N LEU A 95 12.34 -7.81 -3.14
CA LEU A 95 12.45 -8.75 -2.03
C LEU A 95 11.56 -8.32 -0.87
N ASN A 96 10.67 -9.18 -0.42
CA ASN A 96 9.90 -8.96 0.79
C ASN A 96 10.54 -9.71 1.96
N LEU A 97 11.02 -8.97 2.96
CA LEU A 97 11.74 -9.49 4.10
C LEU A 97 10.80 -9.58 5.31
N LEU A 98 10.33 -10.78 5.63
CA LEU A 98 9.49 -11.02 6.81
C LEU A 98 10.33 -11.35 8.07
N ALA A 99 11.60 -11.76 7.89
CA ALA A 99 12.51 -12.06 8.98
C ALA A 99 14.00 -11.99 8.53
N ALA A 100 14.92 -12.06 9.49
CA ALA A 100 16.39 -12.14 9.29
C ALA A 100 16.99 -11.01 8.43
N SER A 101 16.52 -9.78 8.61
CA SER A 101 16.89 -8.62 7.79
C SER A 101 18.40 -8.32 7.74
N SER A 102 19.15 -8.54 8.81
CA SER A 102 20.60 -8.26 8.86
C SER A 102 21.42 -9.20 7.96
N LEU A 103 21.19 -10.51 8.05
CA LEU A 103 21.90 -11.50 7.23
C LEU A 103 21.65 -11.30 5.74
N ILE A 104 20.43 -10.93 5.39
CA ILE A 104 20.04 -10.71 4.00
C ILE A 104 20.64 -9.40 3.47
N THR A 105 20.69 -8.36 4.30
CA THR A 105 21.32 -7.10 3.92
C THR A 105 22.78 -7.31 3.59
N ASP A 106 23.52 -8.06 4.41
CA ASP A 106 24.93 -8.39 4.17
C ASP A 106 25.11 -9.22 2.89
N SER A 107 24.23 -10.18 2.66
CA SER A 107 24.22 -10.99 1.43
C SER A 107 23.95 -10.16 0.19
N ILE A 108 23.00 -9.21 0.26
CA ILE A 108 22.69 -8.27 -0.83
C ILE A 108 23.88 -7.37 -1.13
N ILE A 109 24.57 -6.86 -0.09
CA ILE A 109 25.76 -6.03 -0.24
C ILE A 109 26.86 -6.82 -0.94
N ALA A 110 27.12 -8.06 -0.50
CA ALA A 110 28.10 -8.96 -1.11
C ALA A 110 27.75 -9.28 -2.58
N TYR A 111 26.47 -9.61 -2.85
CA TYR A 111 26.02 -9.91 -4.21
C TYR A 111 26.11 -8.69 -5.14
N ARG A 112 25.80 -7.51 -4.64
CA ARG A 112 25.90 -6.25 -5.39
C ARG A 112 27.33 -5.92 -5.78
N SER A 113 28.32 -6.33 -4.99
CA SER A 113 29.74 -6.20 -5.34
C SER A 113 30.12 -7.08 -6.52
N MET A 114 29.44 -8.21 -6.71
CA MET A 114 29.64 -9.14 -7.85
C MET A 114 28.85 -8.76 -9.09
N LYS A 115 27.66 -8.17 -8.91
CA LYS A 115 26.69 -7.81 -9.98
C LYS A 115 26.16 -6.39 -9.75
N PRO A 116 26.95 -5.34 -10.08
CA PRO A 116 26.59 -3.94 -9.81
C PRO A 116 25.38 -3.45 -10.59
N ASP A 117 25.01 -4.14 -11.69
CA ASP A 117 23.89 -3.76 -12.55
C ASP A 117 22.52 -4.16 -11.99
N ILE A 118 22.47 -4.95 -10.91
CA ILE A 118 21.21 -5.37 -10.30
C ILE A 118 20.84 -4.44 -9.16
N ARG A 119 19.62 -3.94 -9.18
CA ARG A 119 19.05 -3.13 -8.10
C ARG A 119 18.12 -3.99 -7.25
N PHE A 120 18.13 -3.78 -5.93
CA PHE A 120 17.25 -4.45 -4.98
C PHE A 120 16.28 -3.44 -4.37
N LYS A 121 14.99 -3.78 -4.35
CA LYS A 121 13.98 -3.11 -3.54
C LYS A 121 13.57 -4.03 -2.41
N LEU A 122 13.74 -3.55 -1.19
CA LEU A 122 13.43 -4.30 0.03
C LEU A 122 12.11 -3.81 0.61
N TYR A 123 11.20 -4.73 0.87
CA TYR A 123 9.92 -4.47 1.50
C TYR A 123 9.83 -5.22 2.83
N GLN A 124 9.09 -4.64 3.77
CA GLN A 124 8.68 -5.31 5.01
C GLN A 124 7.16 -5.22 5.10
N LYS A 125 6.47 -6.03 4.29
CA LYS A 125 5.01 -6.03 4.22
C LYS A 125 4.47 -7.44 4.40
N THR A 126 3.31 -7.55 5.03
CA THR A 126 2.57 -8.82 5.14
C THR A 126 1.93 -9.25 3.82
N ASP A 127 1.85 -8.37 2.82
CA ASP A 127 1.31 -8.66 1.49
C ASP A 127 2.44 -8.83 0.46
N ASN A 128 2.50 -10.00 -0.16
CA ASN A 128 3.56 -10.41 -1.09
C ASN A 128 3.23 -10.20 -2.57
N ARG A 129 2.16 -9.47 -2.91
CA ARG A 129 1.66 -9.39 -4.30
C ARG A 129 2.61 -8.71 -5.28
N THR A 130 3.58 -7.95 -4.80
CA THR A 130 4.51 -7.15 -5.62
C THR A 130 5.96 -7.57 -5.47
N ALA A 131 6.25 -8.65 -4.76
CA ALA A 131 7.61 -9.12 -4.54
C ALA A 131 7.92 -10.31 -5.45
N ASP A 132 9.10 -10.30 -6.06
CA ASP A 132 9.63 -11.41 -6.84
C ASP A 132 10.00 -12.59 -5.92
N TYR A 133 10.50 -12.27 -4.72
CA TYR A 133 10.87 -13.25 -3.69
C TYR A 133 10.42 -12.79 -2.30
N CYS A 134 9.96 -13.76 -1.50
CA CYS A 134 9.64 -13.56 -0.09
C CYS A 134 10.59 -14.37 0.78
N ILE A 135 11.25 -13.72 1.74
CA ILE A 135 12.19 -14.36 2.66
C ILE A 135 11.57 -14.36 4.06
N SER A 136 11.33 -15.56 4.59
CA SER A 136 10.68 -15.79 5.88
C SER A 136 11.48 -16.77 6.73
N ALA A 137 11.51 -16.55 8.04
CA ALA A 137 12.10 -17.49 9.00
C ALA A 137 11.14 -18.65 9.40
N VAL A 138 9.90 -18.62 8.93
CA VAL A 138 8.88 -19.66 9.24
C VAL A 138 8.70 -20.55 8.01
N ARG A 139 8.59 -21.88 8.21
CA ARG A 139 8.25 -22.80 7.12
C ARG A 139 6.96 -22.34 6.44
N TRP A 140 7.02 -22.13 5.15
CA TRP A 140 5.99 -21.50 4.32
C TRP A 140 4.70 -22.31 4.14
N GLU A 141 4.66 -23.56 4.58
CA GLU A 141 3.47 -24.43 4.58
C GLU A 141 2.23 -23.80 5.23
N THR A 142 2.45 -22.73 6.00
CA THR A 142 1.38 -22.02 6.73
C THR A 142 0.90 -20.73 6.03
N VAL A 143 1.55 -20.22 4.98
CA VAL A 143 1.38 -18.83 4.56
C VAL A 143 1.25 -18.61 3.06
N LEU A 144 0.49 -19.30 2.30
CA LEU A 144 0.13 -18.87 0.91
C LEU A 144 0.67 -19.72 -0.26
N LYS A 145 -0.11 -19.63 -1.35
CA LYS A 145 -0.05 -20.31 -2.65
C LYS A 145 1.35 -20.38 -3.30
N PRO A 146 1.57 -21.35 -4.21
CA PRO A 146 2.88 -21.80 -4.62
C PRO A 146 3.67 -20.76 -5.38
N CYS A 147 4.67 -20.19 -4.72
CA CYS A 147 5.89 -19.71 -5.37
C CYS A 147 6.91 -20.84 -5.28
N GLU A 148 7.72 -21.04 -6.29
CA GLU A 148 8.85 -21.96 -6.21
C GLU A 148 9.74 -21.55 -5.03
N SER A 149 9.84 -22.41 -4.02
CA SER A 149 10.62 -22.12 -2.83
C SER A 149 12.04 -22.66 -2.99
N LEU A 150 13.03 -21.78 -2.84
CA LEU A 150 14.43 -22.16 -2.72
C LEU A 150 14.81 -22.17 -1.23
N LEU A 151 15.11 -23.32 -0.67
CA LEU A 151 15.70 -23.43 0.66
C LEU A 151 17.17 -22.96 0.60
N LEU A 152 17.47 -21.84 1.27
CA LEU A 152 18.80 -21.26 1.25
C LEU A 152 19.79 -21.89 2.26
N THR A 153 19.31 -22.58 3.31
CA THR A 153 20.14 -23.39 4.24
C THR A 153 19.30 -24.42 4.97
N GLU A 154 19.82 -25.65 5.09
CA GLU A 154 19.27 -26.70 5.95
C GLU A 154 20.02 -26.87 7.29
N ASP A 155 21.07 -26.11 7.55
CA ASP A 155 21.93 -26.31 8.71
C ASP A 155 21.82 -25.17 9.73
N PHE A 156 21.05 -25.45 10.78
CA PHE A 156 21.28 -25.01 12.16
C PHE A 156 20.90 -26.14 13.12
#